data_fbf88d4b28300a785b75956c794a4c79
#
_entry.id   fbf88d4b28300a785b75956c794a4c79
#
_cell.length_a   1.000
_cell.length_b   1.000
_cell.length_c   1.000
_cell.angle_alpha   90.00
_cell.angle_beta   90.00
_cell.angle_gamma   90.00
#
_symmetry.space_group_name_H-M   'P 1'
#
loop_
_entity.id
_entity.type
_entity.pdbx_description
1 polymer ?
#
loop_
_entity_poly.entity_id
_entity_poly.type
_entity_poly.pdbx_seq_one_letter_code
_entity_poly.pdbx_strand_id
1 'polypeptide(L)'
;MKQSYKKNKKRFVMLIGLLFLMISVMTVNDSALSSRLLPVLPDHLLVFPNDYGAHPDFRLEWWYITGWLETDDKKKFGFQVTFFRYATDLNFGNPSRFAAKDVVIAHLALSDPAVGRLMHREKTAREGFDLAYSKQGNTGVKLDDWFLVREENGTYQVDMRSEDFGLQLSLRPTQKPM
;
A
#
# COMPACT_ATOMS: atom_id res chain seq x y z
N MET A 1 13.32 -36.11 56.85
CA MET A 1 13.79 -34.82 56.17
C MET A 1 14.32 -35.02 54.78
N LYS A 2 14.98 -36.07 54.37
CA LYS A 2 15.54 -36.26 52.97
C LYS A 2 14.49 -36.48 51.89
N GLN A 3 13.30 -36.97 52.19
CA GLN A 3 12.25 -37.26 51.16
C GLN A 3 11.49 -36.01 50.68
N SER A 4 11.30 -35.00 51.52
CA SER A 4 10.66 -33.73 51.17
C SER A 4 11.53 -32.89 50.24
N TYR A 5 12.84 -32.92 50.44
CA TYR A 5 13.79 -32.17 49.57
C TYR A 5 13.84 -32.71 48.12
N LYS A 6 13.80 -34.04 47.93
CA LYS A 6 13.77 -34.65 46.58
C LYS A 6 12.48 -34.33 45.82
N LYS A 7 11.34 -34.23 46.53
CA LYS A 7 10.03 -33.93 45.91
C LYS A 7 9.97 -32.47 45.42
N ASN A 8 10.53 -31.55 46.18
CA ASN A 8 10.58 -30.12 45.80
C ASN A 8 11.56 -29.87 44.66
N LYS A 9 12.70 -30.57 44.61
CA LYS A 9 13.66 -30.47 43.50
C LYS A 9 13.07 -30.95 42.17
N LYS A 10 12.30 -32.05 42.16
CA LYS A 10 11.60 -32.53 40.95
C LYS A 10 10.52 -31.58 40.49
N ARG A 11 9.75 -30.96 41.40
CA ARG A 11 8.74 -29.95 41.07
C ARG A 11 9.37 -28.68 40.50
N PHE A 12 10.50 -28.27 41.07
CA PHE A 12 11.23 -27.08 40.58
C PHE A 12 11.82 -27.29 39.16
N VAL A 13 12.42 -28.45 38.88
CA VAL A 13 12.92 -28.81 37.56
C VAL A 13 11.79 -28.92 36.54
N MET A 14 10.63 -29.45 36.94
CA MET A 14 9.45 -29.55 36.07
C MET A 14 8.86 -28.17 35.74
N LEU A 15 8.84 -27.25 36.72
CA LEU A 15 8.40 -25.86 36.51
C LEU A 15 9.33 -25.08 35.56
N ILE A 16 10.64 -25.25 35.68
CA ILE A 16 11.63 -24.65 34.79
C ILE A 16 11.47 -25.22 33.37
N GLY A 17 11.28 -26.53 33.23
CA GLY A 17 11.03 -27.19 31.95
C GLY A 17 9.76 -26.67 31.26
N LEU A 18 8.66 -26.47 32.00
CA LEU A 18 7.42 -25.88 31.49
C LEU A 18 7.61 -24.41 31.08
N LEU A 19 8.38 -23.63 31.83
CA LEU A 19 8.69 -22.23 31.51
C LEU A 19 9.51 -22.12 30.22
N PHE A 20 10.52 -22.98 30.03
CA PHE A 20 11.30 -23.05 28.81
C PHE A 20 10.45 -23.46 27.59
N LEU A 21 9.52 -24.43 27.78
CA LEU A 21 8.60 -24.84 26.71
C LEU A 21 7.64 -23.71 26.32
N MET A 22 7.14 -22.95 27.28
CA MET A 22 6.28 -21.77 27.04
C MET A 22 7.03 -20.65 26.30
N ILE A 23 8.30 -20.41 26.67
CA ILE A 23 9.13 -19.38 25.97
C ILE A 23 9.43 -19.82 24.53
N SER A 24 9.70 -21.11 24.29
CA SER A 24 9.93 -21.63 22.93
C SER A 24 8.69 -21.52 22.02
N VAL A 25 7.49 -21.62 22.57
CA VAL A 25 6.24 -21.46 21.80
C VAL A 25 5.97 -20.00 21.43
N MET A 26 6.42 -19.05 22.25
CA MET A 26 6.23 -17.62 21.95
C MET A 26 7.18 -17.07 20.88
N THR A 27 8.30 -17.71 20.60
CA THR A 27 9.30 -17.21 19.62
C THR A 27 9.07 -17.70 18.19
N VAL A 28 8.11 -18.59 17.95
CA VAL A 28 7.92 -19.24 16.63
C VAL A 28 7.01 -18.44 15.68
N ASN A 29 6.27 -17.43 16.18
CA ASN A 29 5.21 -16.82 15.38
C ASN A 29 5.60 -15.58 14.57
N ASP A 30 6.69 -14.88 14.86
CA ASP A 30 7.03 -13.65 14.13
C ASP A 30 7.71 -13.89 12.76
N SER A 31 8.40 -15.01 12.60
CA SER A 31 9.15 -15.31 11.37
C SER A 31 8.27 -15.82 10.23
N ALA A 32 7.12 -16.42 10.53
CA ALA A 32 6.23 -17.00 9.51
C ALA A 32 5.33 -15.93 8.84
N LEU A 33 5.11 -14.80 9.49
CA LEU A 33 4.28 -13.72 8.97
C LEU A 33 5.02 -12.85 7.95
N SER A 34 6.32 -12.67 8.12
CA SER A 34 7.18 -11.90 7.21
C SER A 34 7.48 -12.61 5.89
N SER A 35 7.21 -13.91 5.77
CA SER A 35 7.62 -14.72 4.61
C SER A 35 6.62 -14.76 3.45
N ARG A 36 5.48 -14.08 3.55
CA ARG A 36 4.43 -14.11 2.51
C ARG A 36 4.54 -12.99 1.49
N LEU A 37 5.19 -11.91 1.83
CA LEU A 37 5.40 -10.81 0.90
C LEU A 37 6.80 -10.93 0.29
N LEU A 38 6.88 -10.67 -1.00
CA LEU A 38 8.14 -10.74 -1.74
C LEU A 38 9.04 -9.56 -1.35
N PRO A 39 10.35 -9.80 -1.18
CA PRO A 39 11.32 -8.72 -1.06
C PRO A 39 11.50 -8.05 -2.44
N VAL A 40 11.76 -6.76 -2.43
CA VAL A 40 12.22 -6.06 -3.64
C VAL A 40 13.67 -6.46 -3.89
N LEU A 41 13.92 -7.13 -5.01
CA LEU A 41 15.26 -7.56 -5.41
C LEU A 41 15.85 -6.60 -6.45
N PRO A 42 17.16 -6.38 -6.44
CA PRO A 42 17.83 -5.70 -7.54
C PRO A 42 17.67 -6.50 -8.84
N ASP A 43 17.79 -5.83 -9.97
CA ASP A 43 17.77 -6.44 -11.32
C ASP A 43 16.41 -7.08 -11.72
N HIS A 44 15.32 -6.71 -11.05
CA HIS A 44 13.98 -7.10 -11.51
C HIS A 44 13.66 -6.41 -12.84
N LEU A 45 13.45 -7.22 -13.88
CA LEU A 45 13.09 -6.72 -15.21
C LEU A 45 11.58 -6.48 -15.26
N LEU A 46 11.19 -5.25 -15.62
CA LEU A 46 9.79 -4.89 -15.80
C LEU A 46 9.24 -5.53 -17.09
N VAL A 47 8.07 -6.15 -17.00
CA VAL A 47 7.36 -6.82 -18.09
C VAL A 47 6.01 -6.14 -18.34
N PHE A 48 5.98 -5.29 -19.36
CA PHE A 48 4.76 -4.62 -19.75
C PHE A 48 3.88 -5.50 -20.66
N PRO A 49 2.54 -5.47 -20.53
CA PRO A 49 1.75 -4.50 -19.73
C PRO A 49 1.56 -4.87 -18.25
N ASN A 50 2.00 -6.02 -17.78
CA ASN A 50 1.69 -6.52 -16.42
C ASN A 50 2.14 -5.53 -15.34
N ASP A 51 3.33 -4.96 -15.48
CA ASP A 51 3.93 -4.07 -14.49
C ASP A 51 3.40 -2.63 -14.56
N TYR A 52 2.35 -2.37 -15.35
CA TYR A 52 1.52 -1.18 -15.16
C TYR A 52 0.53 -1.35 -14.00
N GLY A 53 0.21 -2.58 -13.62
CA GLY A 53 -0.82 -2.91 -12.64
C GLY A 53 -0.30 -3.07 -11.21
N ALA A 54 -1.17 -3.59 -10.36
CA ALA A 54 -0.86 -3.91 -8.98
C ALA A 54 -0.11 -5.23 -8.84
N HIS A 55 0.78 -5.29 -7.85
CA HIS A 55 1.59 -6.46 -7.47
C HIS A 55 1.27 -6.84 -6.02
N PRO A 56 0.19 -7.60 -5.77
CA PRO A 56 -0.30 -7.87 -4.41
C PRO A 56 0.68 -8.64 -3.53
N ASP A 57 1.70 -9.27 -4.13
CA ASP A 57 2.75 -9.98 -3.41
C ASP A 57 3.78 -9.06 -2.74
N PHE A 58 3.78 -7.77 -3.06
CA PHE A 58 4.64 -6.78 -2.42
C PHE A 58 3.89 -6.03 -1.31
N ARG A 59 4.63 -5.60 -0.28
CA ARG A 59 4.06 -4.89 0.86
C ARG A 59 3.54 -3.51 0.52
N LEU A 60 4.29 -2.77 -0.31
CA LEU A 60 4.00 -1.39 -0.67
C LEU A 60 4.30 -1.17 -2.15
N GLU A 61 3.38 -0.53 -2.82
CA GLU A 61 3.57 -0.02 -4.17
C GLU A 61 2.83 1.29 -4.34
N TRP A 62 3.20 2.05 -5.35
CA TRP A 62 2.57 3.34 -5.63
C TRP A 62 2.56 3.67 -7.11
N TRP A 63 1.52 4.38 -7.50
CA TRP A 63 1.39 5.03 -8.80
C TRP A 63 1.39 6.53 -8.55
N TYR A 64 2.26 7.25 -9.22
CA TYR A 64 2.27 8.70 -9.09
C TYR A 64 2.52 9.40 -10.41
N ILE A 65 1.93 10.58 -10.54
CA ILE A 65 2.14 11.49 -11.64
C ILE A 65 2.41 12.86 -11.04
N THR A 66 3.50 13.49 -11.44
CA THR A 66 3.85 14.84 -11.03
C THR A 66 4.32 15.63 -12.23
N GLY A 67 4.08 16.93 -12.21
CA GLY A 67 4.47 17.79 -13.33
C GLY A 67 3.97 19.21 -13.18
N TRP A 68 3.98 19.88 -14.32
CA TRP A 68 3.54 21.26 -14.46
C TRP A 68 2.38 21.34 -15.45
N LEU A 69 1.39 22.14 -15.11
CA LEU A 69 0.29 22.52 -15.97
C LEU A 69 0.50 24.00 -16.37
N GLU A 70 0.18 24.33 -17.58
CA GLU A 70 0.17 25.70 -18.07
C GLU A 70 -1.21 26.02 -18.63
N THR A 71 -1.79 27.13 -18.20
CA THR A 71 -3.07 27.64 -18.71
C THR A 71 -2.87 28.46 -19.99
N ASP A 72 -3.93 28.75 -20.71
CA ASP A 72 -3.90 29.56 -21.91
C ASP A 72 -3.32 30.95 -21.64
N ASP A 73 -3.55 31.54 -20.47
CA ASP A 73 -2.99 32.82 -20.01
C ASP A 73 -1.57 32.68 -19.39
N LYS A 74 -0.89 31.54 -19.67
CA LYS A 74 0.51 31.28 -19.30
C LYS A 74 0.79 31.16 -17.80
N LYS A 75 -0.23 30.97 -16.98
CA LYS A 75 -0.02 30.64 -15.59
C LYS A 75 0.44 29.19 -15.44
N LYS A 76 1.37 28.97 -14.52
CA LYS A 76 1.93 27.63 -14.24
C LYS A 76 1.51 27.13 -12.88
N PHE A 77 1.15 25.86 -12.85
CA PHE A 77 0.78 25.15 -11.64
C PHE A 77 1.62 23.87 -11.52
N GLY A 78 2.18 23.62 -10.37
CA GLY A 78 2.73 22.30 -10.05
C GLY A 78 1.63 21.38 -9.56
N PHE A 79 1.66 20.12 -9.92
CA PHE A 79 0.69 19.14 -9.44
C PHE A 79 1.35 17.81 -9.07
N GLN A 80 0.69 17.09 -8.17
CA GLN A 80 1.02 15.72 -7.82
C GLN A 80 -0.25 14.92 -7.58
N VAL A 81 -0.29 13.75 -8.17
CA VAL A 81 -1.28 12.69 -7.95
C VAL A 81 -0.52 11.47 -7.50
N THR A 82 -0.88 10.89 -6.37
CA THR A 82 -0.26 9.66 -5.88
C THR A 82 -1.31 8.74 -5.30
N PHE A 83 -1.23 7.47 -5.67
CA PHE A 83 -1.96 6.37 -5.02
C PHE A 83 -0.96 5.39 -4.47
N PHE A 84 -1.17 4.93 -3.25
CA PHE A 84 -0.41 3.85 -2.61
C PHE A 84 -1.32 2.66 -2.36
N ARG A 85 -0.80 1.47 -2.51
CA ARG A 85 -1.37 0.25 -1.94
C ARG A 85 -0.42 -0.28 -0.88
N TYR A 86 -0.96 -0.55 0.28
CA TYR A 86 -0.22 -1.13 1.40
C TYR A 86 -0.89 -2.42 1.86
N ALA A 87 -0.17 -3.54 1.76
CA ALA A 87 -0.60 -4.82 2.27
C ALA A 87 -0.46 -4.84 3.80
N THR A 88 -1.58 -5.03 4.51
CA THR A 88 -1.59 -5.06 5.97
C THR A 88 -1.21 -6.43 6.51
N ASP A 89 -0.69 -6.48 7.74
CA ASP A 89 -0.42 -7.74 8.43
C ASP A 89 -1.69 -8.35 9.05
N LEU A 90 -2.79 -7.60 9.09
CA LEU A 90 -4.07 -8.01 9.72
C LEU A 90 -4.80 -9.12 8.95
N ASN A 91 -4.33 -9.45 7.76
CA ASN A 91 -5.03 -10.36 6.85
C ASN A 91 -4.57 -11.80 6.91
N PHE A 92 -3.40 -12.08 7.46
CA PHE A 92 -2.84 -13.42 7.42
C PHE A 92 -3.63 -14.38 8.34
N GLY A 93 -4.45 -15.24 7.69
CA GLY A 93 -5.28 -16.22 8.38
C GLY A 93 -6.65 -15.71 8.87
N ASN A 94 -7.01 -14.45 8.61
CA ASN A 94 -8.33 -13.93 8.95
C ASN A 94 -9.34 -14.25 7.82
N PRO A 95 -10.33 -15.15 8.05
CA PRO A 95 -11.32 -15.52 7.03
C PRO A 95 -12.39 -14.44 6.81
N SER A 96 -12.41 -13.37 7.60
CA SER A 96 -13.41 -12.33 7.52
C SER A 96 -13.32 -11.56 6.21
N ARG A 97 -14.43 -11.41 5.51
CA ARG A 97 -14.55 -10.50 4.36
C ARG A 97 -14.32 -9.03 4.73
N PHE A 98 -14.39 -8.71 6.03
CA PHE A 98 -14.13 -7.37 6.56
C PHE A 98 -12.67 -7.14 6.93
N ALA A 99 -11.81 -8.15 6.84
CA ALA A 99 -10.38 -7.96 7.06
C ALA A 99 -9.82 -6.98 6.03
N ALA A 100 -9.14 -5.94 6.53
CA ALA A 100 -8.46 -4.99 5.67
C ALA A 100 -7.17 -5.63 5.14
N LYS A 101 -7.27 -6.33 4.01
CA LYS A 101 -6.11 -6.98 3.36
C LYS A 101 -5.12 -5.95 2.88
N ASP A 102 -5.65 -5.01 2.13
CA ASP A 102 -4.93 -3.90 1.54
C ASP A 102 -5.62 -2.59 1.91
N VAL A 103 -4.82 -1.56 2.04
CA VAL A 103 -5.25 -0.18 2.23
C VAL A 103 -4.77 0.62 1.04
N VAL A 104 -5.68 1.37 0.43
CA VAL A 104 -5.35 2.36 -0.58
C VAL A 104 -5.31 3.73 0.07
N ILE A 105 -4.27 4.48 -0.22
CA ILE A 105 -4.06 5.85 0.23
C ILE A 105 -3.90 6.71 -1.04
N ALA A 106 -4.55 7.85 -1.10
CA ALA A 106 -4.44 8.74 -2.25
C ALA A 106 -4.13 10.17 -1.81
N HIS A 107 -3.16 10.78 -2.48
CA HIS A 107 -2.75 12.16 -2.26
C HIS A 107 -2.94 12.97 -3.53
N LEU A 108 -3.59 14.11 -3.38
CA LEU A 108 -3.74 15.15 -4.40
C LEU A 108 -3.06 16.41 -3.91
N ALA A 109 -2.16 16.98 -4.71
CA ALA A 109 -1.53 18.24 -4.38
C ALA A 109 -1.47 19.18 -5.60
N LEU A 110 -1.67 20.47 -5.33
CA LEU A 110 -1.58 21.56 -6.31
C LEU A 110 -0.75 22.70 -5.71
N SER A 111 0.25 23.15 -6.46
CA SER A 111 1.06 24.31 -6.15
C SER A 111 0.69 25.46 -7.09
N ASP A 112 0.01 26.45 -6.55
CA ASP A 112 -0.30 27.70 -7.24
C ASP A 112 0.65 28.80 -6.71
N PRO A 113 1.54 29.37 -7.53
CA PRO A 113 2.43 30.45 -7.11
C PRO A 113 1.69 31.68 -6.58
N ALA A 114 0.46 31.93 -7.05
CA ALA A 114 -0.34 33.06 -6.59
C ALA A 114 -0.87 32.87 -5.16
N VAL A 115 -1.10 31.62 -4.76
CA VAL A 115 -1.52 31.26 -3.39
C VAL A 115 -0.34 31.23 -2.43
N GLY A 116 0.87 30.97 -2.92
CA GLY A 116 2.11 30.93 -2.14
C GLY A 116 2.21 29.76 -1.15
N ARG A 117 1.35 28.74 -1.28
CA ARG A 117 1.36 27.53 -0.47
C ARG A 117 0.92 26.31 -1.28
N LEU A 118 1.38 25.14 -0.87
CA LEU A 118 0.90 23.86 -1.40
C LEU A 118 -0.51 23.60 -0.85
N MET A 119 -1.46 23.41 -1.75
CA MET A 119 -2.78 22.86 -1.44
C MET A 119 -2.72 21.35 -1.56
N HIS A 120 -3.20 20.61 -0.57
CA HIS A 120 -3.21 19.16 -0.62
C HIS A 120 -4.44 18.58 0.06
N ARG A 121 -4.83 17.40 -0.39
CA ARG A 121 -5.89 16.56 0.18
C ARG A 121 -5.45 15.11 0.13
N GLU A 122 -5.95 14.34 1.08
CA GLU A 122 -5.69 12.91 1.16
C GLU A 122 -6.96 12.13 1.47
N LYS A 123 -7.02 10.92 1.00
CA LYS A 123 -8.03 9.93 1.33
C LYS A 123 -7.35 8.62 1.70
N THR A 124 -7.99 7.84 2.55
CA THR A 124 -7.54 6.49 2.91
C THR A 124 -8.73 5.58 3.08
N ALA A 125 -8.71 4.42 2.44
CA ALA A 125 -9.71 3.39 2.66
C ALA A 125 -9.09 1.99 2.50
N ARG A 126 -9.71 1.01 3.17
CA ARG A 126 -9.42 -0.40 2.88
C ARG A 126 -9.92 -0.76 1.50
N GLU A 127 -9.22 -1.66 0.83
CA GLU A 127 -9.66 -2.23 -0.44
C GLU A 127 -10.93 -3.08 -0.28
N GLY A 128 -11.78 -3.07 -1.31
CA GLY A 128 -13.04 -3.78 -1.35
C GLY A 128 -14.26 -2.92 -1.05
N PHE A 129 -15.46 -3.52 -1.15
CA PHE A 129 -16.78 -2.91 -0.89
C PHE A 129 -17.06 -1.67 -1.75
N ASP A 130 -16.50 -1.63 -2.96
CA ASP A 130 -16.56 -0.50 -3.89
C ASP A 130 -15.91 0.80 -3.36
N LEU A 131 -15.28 0.74 -2.19
CA LEU A 131 -14.58 1.89 -1.58
C LEU A 131 -13.22 2.12 -2.25
N ALA A 132 -12.45 1.07 -2.44
CA ALA A 132 -11.15 1.16 -3.07
C ALA A 132 -10.79 -0.15 -3.77
N TYR A 133 -9.95 -0.06 -4.80
CA TYR A 133 -9.33 -1.21 -5.47
C TYR A 133 -8.01 -0.82 -6.13
N SER A 134 -7.18 -1.84 -6.38
CA SER A 134 -5.99 -1.77 -7.24
C SER A 134 -6.00 -2.94 -8.23
N LYS A 135 -5.92 -2.65 -9.52
CA LYS A 135 -6.06 -3.63 -10.60
C LYS A 135 -4.70 -4.20 -10.99
N GLN A 136 -4.61 -5.52 -11.13
CA GLN A 136 -3.44 -6.19 -11.71
C GLN A 136 -3.44 -6.08 -13.25
N GLY A 137 -2.26 -6.16 -13.86
CA GLY A 137 -2.06 -6.24 -15.31
C GLY A 137 -2.20 -4.94 -16.07
N ASN A 138 -2.78 -3.91 -15.49
CA ASN A 138 -2.84 -2.55 -16.05
C ASN A 138 -3.08 -1.54 -14.95
N THR A 139 -2.65 -0.30 -15.13
CA THR A 139 -2.91 0.76 -14.16
C THR A 139 -4.42 0.97 -13.99
N GLY A 140 -4.90 0.74 -12.79
CA GLY A 140 -6.28 0.96 -12.41
C GLY A 140 -6.36 0.99 -10.89
N VAL A 141 -6.35 2.17 -10.30
CA VAL A 141 -6.49 2.37 -8.88
C VAL A 141 -7.61 3.37 -8.61
N LYS A 142 -8.43 3.05 -7.62
CA LYS A 142 -9.56 3.88 -7.21
C LYS A 142 -9.65 3.93 -5.69
N LEU A 143 -10.04 5.08 -5.19
CA LEU A 143 -10.41 5.30 -3.81
C LEU A 143 -11.59 6.26 -3.75
N ASP A 144 -12.76 5.73 -3.39
CA ASP A 144 -14.03 6.45 -3.40
C ASP A 144 -14.34 7.01 -4.81
N ASP A 145 -14.42 8.32 -4.99
CA ASP A 145 -14.60 9.01 -6.27
C ASP A 145 -13.28 9.38 -6.96
N TRP A 146 -12.13 9.16 -6.32
CA TRP A 146 -10.81 9.43 -6.89
C TRP A 146 -10.27 8.22 -7.65
N PHE A 147 -9.71 8.44 -8.84
CA PHE A 147 -9.11 7.36 -9.61
C PHE A 147 -7.93 7.80 -10.49
N LEU A 148 -7.11 6.82 -10.80
CA LEU A 148 -6.09 6.87 -11.86
C LEU A 148 -6.22 5.57 -12.65
N VAL A 149 -6.52 5.67 -13.94
CA VAL A 149 -6.66 4.50 -14.83
C VAL A 149 -5.89 4.73 -16.12
N ARG A 150 -5.36 3.65 -16.67
CA ARG A 150 -4.76 3.63 -18.00
C ARG A 150 -5.72 2.90 -18.95
N GLU A 151 -6.13 3.61 -19.99
CA GLU A 151 -6.99 3.10 -21.05
C GLU A 151 -6.22 2.15 -21.99
N GLU A 152 -6.95 1.39 -22.81
CA GLU A 152 -6.36 0.47 -23.80
C GLU A 152 -5.47 1.20 -24.83
N ASN A 153 -5.81 2.42 -25.18
CA ASN A 153 -5.03 3.26 -26.08
C ASN A 153 -3.74 3.84 -25.44
N GLY A 154 -3.50 3.53 -24.15
CA GLY A 154 -2.35 3.98 -23.39
C GLY A 154 -2.49 5.34 -22.72
N THR A 155 -3.63 6.02 -22.88
CA THR A 155 -3.91 7.30 -22.22
C THR A 155 -4.20 7.06 -20.72
N TYR A 156 -3.68 7.91 -19.86
CA TYR A 156 -4.01 7.90 -18.43
C TYR A 156 -5.10 8.93 -18.15
N GLN A 157 -6.12 8.48 -17.42
CA GLN A 157 -7.20 9.33 -16.92
C GLN A 157 -7.07 9.47 -15.41
N VAL A 158 -7.14 10.68 -14.93
CA VAL A 158 -7.14 11.03 -13.52
C VAL A 158 -8.38 11.86 -13.22
N ASP A 159 -9.08 11.53 -12.16
CA ASP A 159 -10.11 12.39 -11.59
C ASP A 159 -9.97 12.35 -10.07
N MET A 160 -9.59 13.47 -9.47
CA MET A 160 -9.43 13.64 -8.03
C MET A 160 -9.94 15.03 -7.66
N ARG A 161 -11.07 15.08 -6.99
CA ARG A 161 -11.73 16.35 -6.61
C ARG A 161 -11.94 16.44 -5.10
N SER A 162 -11.80 17.64 -4.58
CA SER A 162 -12.15 18.02 -3.23
C SER A 162 -13.06 19.24 -3.27
N GLU A 163 -13.47 19.70 -2.08
CA GLU A 163 -14.31 20.88 -1.97
C GLU A 163 -13.65 22.16 -2.49
N ASP A 164 -12.32 22.28 -2.34
CA ASP A 164 -11.58 23.51 -2.64
C ASP A 164 -10.90 23.50 -4.01
N PHE A 165 -10.44 22.33 -4.45
CA PHE A 165 -9.74 22.18 -5.72
C PHE A 165 -9.77 20.73 -6.19
N GLY A 166 -9.43 20.51 -7.46
CA GLY A 166 -9.35 19.16 -8.02
C GLY A 166 -8.51 19.15 -9.29
N LEU A 167 -8.18 17.94 -9.72
CA LEU A 167 -7.52 17.68 -10.97
C LEU A 167 -8.32 16.67 -11.78
N GLN A 168 -8.61 17.02 -13.01
CA GLN A 168 -9.12 16.12 -14.03
C GLN A 168 -8.16 16.15 -15.21
N LEU A 169 -7.44 15.07 -15.44
CA LEU A 169 -6.36 15.02 -16.41
C LEU A 169 -6.57 13.87 -17.39
N SER A 170 -6.26 14.14 -18.66
CA SER A 170 -6.10 13.12 -19.69
C SER A 170 -4.67 13.23 -20.22
N LEU A 171 -3.84 12.24 -19.92
CA LEU A 171 -2.40 12.27 -20.15
C LEU A 171 -2.00 11.19 -21.15
N ARG A 172 -1.38 11.59 -22.26
CA ARG A 172 -0.85 10.67 -23.25
C ARG A 172 0.68 10.59 -23.15
N PRO A 173 1.26 9.42 -22.86
CA PRO A 173 2.70 9.24 -22.88
C PRO A 173 3.27 9.53 -24.28
N THR A 174 4.35 10.28 -24.34
CA THR A 174 5.07 10.61 -25.58
C THR A 174 6.32 9.75 -25.76
N GLN A 175 6.70 8.97 -24.73
CA GLN A 175 7.87 8.09 -24.72
C GLN A 175 7.47 6.71 -24.25
N LYS A 176 8.22 5.70 -24.66
CA LYS A 176 8.08 4.34 -24.13
C LYS A 176 8.64 4.28 -22.69
N PRO A 177 8.15 3.33 -21.87
CA PRO A 177 8.80 3.03 -20.59
C PRO A 177 10.29 2.70 -20.80
N MET A 178 11.10 3.15 -19.87
CA MET A 178 12.55 2.90 -19.87
C MET A 178 12.84 1.63 -19.10
#